data_01d457fe32760575a19e7f14379501a4
#
_entry.id   01d457fe32760575a19e7f14379501a4
#
_cell.length_a   1.000
_cell.length_b   1.000
_cell.length_c   1.000
_cell.angle_alpha   90.00
_cell.angle_beta   90.00
_cell.angle_gamma   90.00
#
_symmetry.space_group_name_H-M   'P 1'
#
loop_
_entity.id
_entity.type
_entity.pdbx_description
1 polymer ?
#
loop_
_entity_poly.entity_id
_entity_poly.type
_entity_poly.pdbx_seq_one_letter_code
_entity_poly.pdbx_strand_id
1 'polypeptide(L)'
;MPKIILFDEAARRGLEAGMNQLADAVRVTLGPKGRNVVLDKKWGAPTITNDGVSIAKEIDLEDPYERIGAELVKEVAKKTDDVAGDGTTTATVLAWAMVHEGLRNVAAGANPMSLKRGIEKAVEAAVASIKSLAKEVDSKSQIAQVAAISAADTEIGTKISEAIDKVGKDGVITVEESQTFGIEMDLVEGMRFDKGYISPYFVTDTDRMEAVVEDPYILFLGTKISAIRDMLPVLEKVMQAGKQLIIIAEDVEGEALATLVVNKIRGTFKSVAIKAPGFGDRRKAMLQDMAILTRGQVISEEVGLKLENVTLDLLGRAKKVVVTKDETTIIEGAGDEADINGRINQIKNEIDNTDSDYDREKLQERLAKLSGGVAVLKVGAATEVELKEKKHRIEDAVSTTKAAIEEGVVPGGGVALLRSQAAVLKAVEAMSGDEATGARMVAKSLEAPLKQIAENAGLEGGVVVEKVKGLKGAEGLNAATGEYEDLVKIGVIDAAKVTRSALQNAASIAALFLTTEAVIADKPEEPAAGGHDHDHGMDDY
;
A
#
# COMPACT_ATOMS: atom_id res chain seq x y z
N MET A 1 12.26 -11.35 28.59
CA MET A 1 13.64 -11.56 28.08
C MET A 1 14.54 -10.44 28.57
N PRO A 2 15.80 -10.69 28.95
CA PRO A 2 16.73 -9.63 29.29
C PRO A 2 17.03 -8.78 28.07
N LYS A 3 17.26 -7.46 28.26
CA LYS A 3 17.59 -6.53 27.19
C LYS A 3 19.09 -6.28 27.15
N ILE A 4 19.61 -6.05 25.96
CA ILE A 4 20.95 -5.53 25.72
C ILE A 4 20.84 -4.11 25.19
N ILE A 5 21.73 -3.23 25.60
CA ILE A 5 21.68 -1.82 25.25
C ILE A 5 23.02 -1.43 24.64
N LEU A 6 22.99 -0.82 23.47
CA LEU A 6 24.13 -0.16 22.86
C LEU A 6 23.88 1.34 22.81
N PHE A 7 24.97 2.09 22.90
CA PHE A 7 24.96 3.55 22.87
C PHE A 7 25.88 4.07 21.77
N ASP A 8 25.75 5.34 21.46
CA ASP A 8 26.64 6.14 20.64
C ASP A 8 26.89 5.53 19.23
N GLU A 9 28.15 5.53 18.83
CA GLU A 9 28.59 5.06 17.53
C GLU A 9 28.35 3.56 17.31
N ALA A 10 28.46 2.73 18.35
CA ALA A 10 28.26 1.29 18.24
C ALA A 10 26.80 0.98 17.87
N ALA A 11 25.84 1.70 18.47
CA ALA A 11 24.43 1.59 18.14
C ALA A 11 24.17 1.99 16.68
N ARG A 12 24.69 3.14 16.25
CA ARG A 12 24.53 3.64 14.88
C ARG A 12 25.14 2.72 13.84
N ARG A 13 26.31 2.12 14.09
CA ARG A 13 26.96 1.16 13.18
C ARG A 13 26.14 -0.12 12.99
N GLY A 14 25.58 -0.67 14.08
CA GLY A 14 24.70 -1.84 13.99
C GLY A 14 23.47 -1.56 13.12
N LEU A 15 22.81 -0.43 13.38
CA LEU A 15 21.66 0.00 12.57
C LEU A 15 22.04 0.22 11.09
N GLU A 16 23.17 0.89 10.82
CA GLU A 16 23.65 1.15 9.45
C GLU A 16 23.97 -0.15 8.70
N ALA A 17 24.56 -1.13 9.35
CA ALA A 17 24.89 -2.42 8.74
C ALA A 17 23.60 -3.14 8.28
N GLY A 18 22.56 -3.18 9.13
CA GLY A 18 21.28 -3.77 8.78
C GLY A 18 20.55 -3.02 7.65
N MET A 19 20.56 -1.69 7.71
CA MET A 19 20.03 -0.86 6.64
C MET A 19 20.74 -1.13 5.30
N ASN A 20 22.08 -1.24 5.30
CA ASN A 20 22.86 -1.48 4.09
C ASN A 20 22.50 -2.83 3.46
N GLN A 21 22.39 -3.91 4.24
CA GLN A 21 22.02 -5.23 3.75
C GLN A 21 20.65 -5.22 3.05
N LEU A 22 19.67 -4.56 3.67
CA LEU A 22 18.34 -4.43 3.06
C LEU A 22 18.39 -3.56 1.80
N ALA A 23 19.01 -2.39 1.87
CA ALA A 23 19.08 -1.47 0.73
C ALA A 23 19.82 -2.10 -0.46
N ASP A 24 20.89 -2.88 -0.22
CA ASP A 24 21.64 -3.58 -1.26
C ASP A 24 20.79 -4.65 -1.97
N ALA A 25 19.93 -5.36 -1.23
CA ALA A 25 19.02 -6.33 -1.83
C ALA A 25 17.90 -5.67 -2.65
N VAL A 26 17.38 -4.52 -2.21
CA VAL A 26 16.26 -3.84 -2.86
C VAL A 26 16.70 -3.01 -4.07
N ARG A 27 17.78 -2.22 -3.97
CA ARG A 27 18.21 -1.26 -5.00
C ARG A 27 18.57 -1.86 -6.36
N VAL A 28 18.89 -3.15 -6.42
CA VAL A 28 19.21 -3.85 -7.67
C VAL A 28 18.02 -3.97 -8.61
N THR A 29 16.81 -3.78 -8.09
CA THR A 29 15.57 -3.87 -8.87
C THR A 29 15.19 -2.57 -9.56
N LEU A 30 15.83 -1.43 -9.21
CA LEU A 30 15.41 -0.10 -9.65
C LEU A 30 15.69 0.15 -11.14
N GLY A 31 14.68 0.61 -11.86
CA GLY A 31 14.75 1.05 -13.25
C GLY A 31 14.58 -0.06 -14.29
N PRO A 32 14.54 0.28 -15.60
CA PRO A 32 14.18 -0.65 -16.67
C PRO A 32 15.19 -1.78 -16.91
N LYS A 33 16.40 -1.66 -16.38
CA LYS A 33 17.43 -2.73 -16.36
C LYS A 33 17.68 -3.28 -14.97
N GLY A 34 16.78 -2.99 -14.03
CA GLY A 34 16.73 -3.63 -12.72
C GLY A 34 16.55 -5.15 -12.85
N ARG A 35 16.99 -5.88 -11.83
CA ARG A 35 16.96 -7.34 -11.81
C ARG A 35 16.03 -7.84 -10.73
N ASN A 36 15.47 -9.02 -10.95
CA ASN A 36 14.63 -9.69 -9.96
C ASN A 36 15.50 -10.27 -8.83
N VAL A 37 14.87 -10.37 -7.65
CA VAL A 37 15.40 -11.06 -6.48
C VAL A 37 14.60 -12.35 -6.27
N VAL A 38 15.27 -13.41 -5.85
CA VAL A 38 14.64 -14.70 -5.54
C VAL A 38 14.47 -14.78 -4.03
N LEU A 39 13.23 -14.97 -3.59
CA LEU A 39 12.87 -15.11 -2.18
C LEU A 39 12.59 -16.58 -1.88
N ASP A 40 13.26 -17.13 -0.87
CA ASP A 40 12.98 -18.50 -0.39
C ASP A 40 11.64 -18.54 0.34
N LYS A 41 10.93 -19.64 0.19
CA LYS A 41 9.67 -19.87 0.90
C LYS A 41 9.78 -21.17 1.69
N LYS A 42 9.39 -21.12 2.96
CA LYS A 42 9.35 -22.32 3.83
C LYS A 42 8.45 -23.41 3.27
N TRP A 43 7.44 -23.03 2.51
CA TRP A 43 6.46 -23.91 1.85
C TRP A 43 6.15 -23.40 0.46
N GLY A 44 6.18 -24.28 -0.54
CA GLY A 44 5.91 -23.94 -1.94
C GLY A 44 7.16 -23.61 -2.75
N ALA A 45 6.97 -23.04 -3.94
CA ALA A 45 8.05 -22.61 -4.82
C ALA A 45 8.63 -21.26 -4.37
N PRO A 46 9.94 -21.00 -4.60
CA PRO A 46 10.52 -19.68 -4.40
C PRO A 46 9.77 -18.60 -5.17
N THR A 47 9.68 -17.41 -4.61
CA THR A 47 9.09 -16.26 -5.29
C THR A 47 10.17 -15.46 -6.00
N ILE A 48 9.94 -15.10 -7.26
CA ILE A 48 10.81 -14.20 -8.03
C ILE A 48 10.08 -12.87 -8.16
N THR A 49 10.68 -11.79 -7.69
CA THR A 49 10.05 -10.47 -7.71
C THR A 49 11.08 -9.34 -7.86
N ASN A 50 10.63 -8.20 -8.36
CA ASN A 50 11.35 -6.94 -8.36
C ASN A 50 10.66 -5.88 -7.47
N ASP A 51 9.56 -6.23 -6.82
CA ASP A 51 8.87 -5.34 -5.90
C ASP A 51 9.67 -5.13 -4.60
N GLY A 52 10.00 -3.86 -4.34
CA GLY A 52 10.86 -3.47 -3.21
C GLY A 52 10.24 -3.77 -1.85
N VAL A 53 8.93 -3.65 -1.66
CA VAL A 53 8.28 -3.93 -0.38
C VAL A 53 8.24 -5.43 -0.10
N SER A 54 7.96 -6.26 -1.10
CA SER A 54 7.99 -7.72 -0.97
C SER A 54 9.38 -8.23 -0.59
N ILE A 55 10.43 -7.69 -1.24
CA ILE A 55 11.83 -8.03 -0.91
C ILE A 55 12.15 -7.59 0.52
N ALA A 56 11.82 -6.36 0.87
CA ALA A 56 12.12 -5.82 2.20
C ALA A 56 11.46 -6.63 3.31
N LYS A 57 10.21 -7.06 3.15
CA LYS A 57 9.46 -7.86 4.15
C LYS A 57 10.13 -9.20 4.48
N GLU A 58 10.78 -9.84 3.51
CA GLU A 58 11.41 -11.17 3.68
C GLU A 58 12.80 -11.09 4.31
N ILE A 59 13.42 -9.91 4.41
CA ILE A 59 14.76 -9.78 5.01
C ILE A 59 14.65 -9.81 6.54
N ASP A 60 15.13 -10.87 7.15
CA ASP A 60 15.26 -11.01 8.60
C ASP A 60 16.73 -11.30 8.94
N LEU A 61 17.33 -10.51 9.83
CA LEU A 61 18.74 -10.57 10.16
C LEU A 61 18.97 -11.18 11.55
N GLU A 62 20.02 -11.98 11.69
CA GLU A 62 20.33 -12.68 12.94
C GLU A 62 20.80 -11.72 14.03
N ASP A 63 21.62 -10.73 13.67
CA ASP A 63 22.08 -9.74 14.64
C ASP A 63 20.93 -8.81 15.06
N PRO A 64 20.62 -8.68 16.35
CA PRO A 64 19.47 -7.91 16.82
C PRO A 64 19.58 -6.41 16.52
N TYR A 65 20.76 -5.85 16.37
CA TYR A 65 20.95 -4.43 16.05
C TYR A 65 20.82 -4.19 14.55
N GLU A 66 21.38 -5.06 13.74
CA GLU A 66 21.22 -5.04 12.28
C GLU A 66 19.74 -5.24 11.90
N ARG A 67 19.07 -6.17 12.56
CA ARG A 67 17.63 -6.40 12.37
C ARG A 67 16.81 -5.13 12.61
N ILE A 68 17.07 -4.40 13.70
CA ILE A 68 16.37 -3.13 13.98
C ILE A 68 16.66 -2.10 12.88
N GLY A 69 17.90 -2.01 12.38
CA GLY A 69 18.25 -1.13 11.27
C GLY A 69 17.50 -1.48 9.98
N ALA A 70 17.40 -2.76 9.66
CA ALA A 70 16.61 -3.25 8.53
C ALA A 70 15.10 -2.94 8.72
N GLU A 71 14.53 -3.18 9.91
CA GLU A 71 13.13 -2.91 10.22
C GLU A 71 12.74 -1.42 10.03
N LEU A 72 13.63 -0.49 10.38
CA LEU A 72 13.41 0.94 10.12
C LEU A 72 13.26 1.24 8.62
N VAL A 73 14.02 0.58 7.77
CA VAL A 73 13.93 0.76 6.31
C VAL A 73 12.76 -0.01 5.70
N LYS A 74 12.40 -1.18 6.26
CA LYS A 74 11.14 -1.85 5.90
C LYS A 74 9.93 -0.94 6.11
N GLU A 75 9.92 -0.17 7.20
CA GLU A 75 8.83 0.78 7.46
C GLU A 75 8.76 1.89 6.40
N VAL A 76 9.90 2.33 5.83
CA VAL A 76 9.91 3.27 4.68
C VAL A 76 9.20 2.66 3.47
N ALA A 77 9.58 1.44 3.08
CA ALA A 77 9.00 0.76 1.93
C ALA A 77 7.49 0.53 2.14
N LYS A 78 7.10 0.00 3.32
CA LYS A 78 5.71 -0.27 3.67
C LYS A 78 4.85 0.99 3.66
N LYS A 79 5.31 2.10 4.28
CA LYS A 79 4.56 3.37 4.29
C LYS A 79 4.40 3.97 2.91
N THR A 80 5.38 3.76 2.03
CA THR A 80 5.31 4.25 0.66
C THR A 80 4.29 3.44 -0.14
N ASP A 81 4.30 2.13 0.04
CA ASP A 81 3.30 1.22 -0.52
C ASP A 81 1.88 1.58 -0.05
N ASP A 82 1.65 1.70 1.27
CA ASP A 82 0.36 2.05 1.87
C ASP A 82 -0.24 3.36 1.30
N VAL A 83 0.59 4.36 0.96
CA VAL A 83 0.15 5.69 0.52
C VAL A 83 0.02 5.80 -1.00
N ALA A 84 0.91 5.17 -1.74
CA ALA A 84 1.06 5.37 -3.18
C ALA A 84 1.00 4.09 -4.00
N GLY A 85 1.11 2.91 -3.37
CA GLY A 85 1.07 1.60 -4.00
C GLY A 85 2.25 1.32 -4.96
N ASP A 86 3.29 2.16 -4.90
CA ASP A 86 4.52 2.02 -5.71
C ASP A 86 5.62 2.93 -5.15
N GLY A 87 6.82 2.88 -5.74
CA GLY A 87 7.96 3.73 -5.36
C GLY A 87 8.72 3.24 -4.13
N THR A 88 8.49 2.03 -3.68
CA THR A 88 9.08 1.41 -2.49
C THR A 88 10.60 1.28 -2.60
N THR A 89 11.11 0.90 -3.77
CA THR A 89 12.54 0.84 -4.08
C THR A 89 13.17 2.24 -4.08
N THR A 90 12.51 3.22 -4.70
CA THR A 90 12.98 4.63 -4.71
C THR A 90 13.07 5.20 -3.31
N ALA A 91 12.05 4.95 -2.47
CA ALA A 91 12.02 5.37 -1.08
C ALA A 91 13.16 4.75 -0.26
N THR A 92 13.43 3.46 -0.45
CA THR A 92 14.55 2.74 0.18
C THR A 92 15.90 3.34 -0.21
N VAL A 93 16.12 3.61 -1.50
CA VAL A 93 17.35 4.23 -2.01
C VAL A 93 17.55 5.65 -1.45
N LEU A 94 16.49 6.44 -1.37
CA LEU A 94 16.52 7.79 -0.78
C LEU A 94 16.84 7.73 0.72
N ALA A 95 16.18 6.86 1.47
CA ALA A 95 16.43 6.67 2.90
C ALA A 95 17.88 6.27 3.16
N TRP A 96 18.38 5.28 2.43
CA TRP A 96 19.77 4.84 2.49
C TRP A 96 20.74 5.99 2.21
N ALA A 97 20.52 6.76 1.15
CA ALA A 97 21.40 7.86 0.79
C ALA A 97 21.41 8.96 1.86
N MET A 98 20.24 9.31 2.42
CA MET A 98 20.13 10.33 3.47
C MET A 98 20.79 9.87 4.77
N VAL A 99 20.59 8.63 5.19
CA VAL A 99 21.22 8.09 6.41
C VAL A 99 22.72 8.02 6.24
N HIS A 100 23.20 7.50 5.11
CA HIS A 100 24.64 7.36 4.85
C HIS A 100 25.38 8.73 4.85
N GLU A 101 24.84 9.74 4.18
CA GLU A 101 25.40 11.10 4.24
C GLU A 101 25.23 11.73 5.62
N GLY A 102 24.12 11.44 6.31
CA GLY A 102 23.85 11.96 7.65
C GLY A 102 24.80 11.43 8.70
N LEU A 103 25.07 10.13 8.72
CA LEU A 103 25.97 9.51 9.68
C LEU A 103 27.40 10.05 9.56
N ARG A 104 27.85 10.35 8.34
CA ARG A 104 29.16 11.01 8.12
C ARG A 104 29.23 12.39 8.79
N ASN A 105 28.16 13.17 8.70
CA ASN A 105 28.10 14.48 9.33
C ASN A 105 27.97 14.38 10.86
N VAL A 106 27.19 13.43 11.38
CA VAL A 106 27.09 13.16 12.82
C VAL A 106 28.46 12.73 13.38
N ALA A 107 29.17 11.83 12.69
CA ALA A 107 30.51 11.41 13.07
C ALA A 107 31.53 12.57 13.03
N ALA A 108 31.31 13.56 12.15
CA ALA A 108 32.10 14.79 12.10
C ALA A 108 31.71 15.84 13.17
N GLY A 109 30.74 15.53 14.05
CA GLY A 109 30.33 16.37 15.17
C GLY A 109 29.14 17.29 14.91
N ALA A 110 28.42 17.10 13.81
CA ALA A 110 27.20 17.84 13.57
C ALA A 110 26.08 17.44 14.55
N ASN A 111 25.29 18.41 14.99
CA ASN A 111 24.17 18.19 15.90
C ASN A 111 22.99 17.49 15.18
N PRO A 112 22.63 16.25 15.57
CA PRO A 112 21.60 15.46 14.87
C PRO A 112 20.23 16.15 14.83
N MET A 113 19.85 16.87 15.90
CA MET A 113 18.56 17.58 15.97
C MET A 113 18.52 18.80 15.04
N SER A 114 19.67 19.42 14.79
CA SER A 114 19.77 20.52 13.82
C SER A 114 19.77 19.98 12.39
N LEU A 115 20.45 18.86 12.13
CA LEU A 115 20.37 18.15 10.85
C LEU A 115 18.92 17.77 10.53
N LYS A 116 18.18 17.20 11.49
CA LYS A 116 16.77 16.86 11.33
C LYS A 116 15.93 18.06 10.87
N ARG A 117 16.05 19.24 11.54
CA ARG A 117 15.32 20.44 11.11
C ARG A 117 15.68 20.87 9.69
N GLY A 118 16.94 20.73 9.31
CA GLY A 118 17.40 21.02 7.95
C GLY A 118 16.81 20.06 6.92
N ILE A 119 16.74 18.77 7.25
CA ILE A 119 16.11 17.73 6.42
C ILE A 119 14.63 18.07 6.20
N GLU A 120 13.87 18.36 7.26
CA GLU A 120 12.44 18.67 7.20
C GLU A 120 12.16 19.85 6.25
N LYS A 121 12.87 20.97 6.42
CA LYS A 121 12.73 22.15 5.54
C LYS A 121 13.14 21.88 4.08
N ALA A 122 14.18 21.09 3.89
CA ALA A 122 14.64 20.71 2.56
C ALA A 122 13.59 19.86 1.82
N VAL A 123 12.96 18.93 2.54
CA VAL A 123 11.91 18.07 2.00
C VAL A 123 10.66 18.88 1.64
N GLU A 124 10.26 19.84 2.47
CA GLU A 124 9.17 20.76 2.13
C GLU A 124 9.44 21.50 0.81
N ALA A 125 10.65 22.03 0.64
CA ALA A 125 11.05 22.73 -0.59
C ALA A 125 11.07 21.78 -1.82
N ALA A 126 11.59 20.55 -1.65
CA ALA A 126 11.61 19.55 -2.72
C ALA A 126 10.20 19.10 -3.13
N VAL A 127 9.32 18.84 -2.15
CA VAL A 127 7.92 18.47 -2.39
C VAL A 127 7.17 19.58 -3.12
N ALA A 128 7.35 20.85 -2.71
CA ALA A 128 6.76 21.97 -3.41
C ALA A 128 7.25 22.06 -4.87
N SER A 129 8.52 21.80 -5.11
CA SER A 129 9.11 21.73 -6.46
C SER A 129 8.51 20.58 -7.27
N ILE A 130 8.42 19.36 -6.73
CA ILE A 130 7.82 18.20 -7.39
C ILE A 130 6.38 18.50 -7.80
N LYS A 131 5.57 19.07 -6.88
CA LYS A 131 4.19 19.47 -7.19
C LYS A 131 4.11 20.53 -8.29
N SER A 132 5.05 21.45 -8.35
CA SER A 132 5.09 22.47 -9.41
C SER A 132 5.51 21.94 -10.78
N LEU A 133 6.23 20.80 -10.82
CA LEU A 133 6.60 20.11 -12.04
C LEU A 133 5.48 19.18 -12.56
N ALA A 134 4.53 18.84 -11.71
CA ALA A 134 3.48 17.90 -12.05
C ALA A 134 2.56 18.45 -13.16
N LYS A 135 2.21 17.56 -14.09
CA LYS A 135 1.25 17.81 -15.16
C LYS A 135 0.06 16.90 -14.96
N GLU A 136 -1.14 17.45 -15.10
CA GLU A 136 -2.36 16.68 -15.02
C GLU A 136 -2.43 15.58 -16.09
N VAL A 137 -3.08 14.48 -15.74
CA VAL A 137 -3.31 13.34 -16.63
C VAL A 137 -4.77 13.39 -17.08
N ASP A 138 -4.98 13.88 -18.32
CA ASP A 138 -6.32 14.14 -18.84
C ASP A 138 -6.75 13.15 -19.94
N SER A 139 -5.79 12.50 -20.59
CA SER A 139 -6.08 11.65 -21.75
C SER A 139 -5.92 10.16 -21.43
N LYS A 140 -6.78 9.34 -22.06
CA LYS A 140 -6.70 7.89 -22.02
C LYS A 140 -5.31 7.37 -22.43
N SER A 141 -4.66 8.05 -23.38
CA SER A 141 -3.30 7.70 -23.83
C SER A 141 -2.25 7.91 -22.73
N GLN A 142 -2.35 9.01 -21.98
CA GLN A 142 -1.44 9.26 -20.84
C GLN A 142 -1.67 8.27 -19.69
N ILE A 143 -2.93 7.92 -19.41
CA ILE A 143 -3.26 6.87 -18.44
C ILE A 143 -2.62 5.55 -18.84
N ALA A 144 -2.76 5.16 -20.11
CA ALA A 144 -2.15 3.93 -20.63
C ALA A 144 -0.61 3.96 -20.55
N GLN A 145 0.02 5.11 -20.80
CA GLN A 145 1.48 5.28 -20.68
C GLN A 145 1.96 5.13 -19.22
N VAL A 146 1.29 5.77 -18.26
CA VAL A 146 1.62 5.62 -16.83
C VAL A 146 1.53 4.16 -16.42
N ALA A 147 0.42 3.50 -16.74
CA ALA A 147 0.20 2.10 -16.40
C ALA A 147 1.21 1.18 -17.08
N ALA A 148 1.55 1.44 -18.35
CA ALA A 148 2.51 0.65 -19.12
C ALA A 148 3.94 0.76 -18.54
N ILE A 149 4.34 1.93 -18.07
CA ILE A 149 5.65 2.12 -17.42
C ILE A 149 5.72 1.40 -16.09
N SER A 150 4.73 1.57 -15.24
CA SER A 150 4.69 0.89 -13.94
C SER A 150 4.65 -0.62 -14.09
N ALA A 151 3.85 -1.14 -15.04
CA ALA A 151 3.78 -2.57 -15.34
C ALA A 151 4.95 -3.11 -16.18
N ALA A 152 5.82 -2.26 -16.73
CA ALA A 152 6.80 -2.61 -17.75
C ALA A 152 6.21 -3.42 -18.94
N ASP A 153 4.92 -3.16 -19.26
CA ASP A 153 4.14 -3.89 -20.26
C ASP A 153 3.04 -3.01 -20.86
N THR A 154 3.07 -2.86 -22.19
CA THR A 154 2.11 -2.00 -22.92
C THR A 154 0.71 -2.60 -23.00
N GLU A 155 0.57 -3.92 -23.01
CA GLU A 155 -0.74 -4.60 -23.02
C GLU A 155 -1.44 -4.38 -21.69
N ILE A 156 -0.73 -4.55 -20.57
CA ILE A 156 -1.22 -4.27 -19.22
C ILE A 156 -1.66 -2.80 -19.12
N GLY A 157 -0.83 -1.86 -19.61
CA GLY A 157 -1.15 -0.43 -19.61
C GLY A 157 -2.43 -0.11 -20.36
N THR A 158 -2.64 -0.72 -21.51
CA THR A 158 -3.86 -0.56 -22.29
C THR A 158 -5.08 -1.08 -21.55
N LYS A 159 -5.00 -2.27 -20.95
CA LYS A 159 -6.10 -2.88 -20.18
C LYS A 159 -6.49 -2.07 -18.95
N ILE A 160 -5.51 -1.54 -18.21
CA ILE A 160 -5.78 -0.65 -17.06
C ILE A 160 -6.47 0.63 -17.52
N SER A 161 -6.01 1.24 -18.62
CA SER A 161 -6.63 2.44 -19.18
C SER A 161 -8.08 2.18 -19.65
N GLU A 162 -8.34 1.02 -20.25
CA GLU A 162 -9.70 0.60 -20.62
C GLU A 162 -10.59 0.39 -19.38
N ALA A 163 -10.04 -0.18 -18.31
CA ALA A 163 -10.74 -0.36 -17.05
C ALA A 163 -11.13 0.99 -16.43
N ILE A 164 -10.18 1.93 -16.33
CA ILE A 164 -10.43 3.28 -15.80
C ILE A 164 -11.48 4.04 -16.62
N ASP A 165 -11.42 3.90 -17.95
CA ASP A 165 -12.41 4.52 -18.85
C ASP A 165 -13.84 4.01 -18.61
N LYS A 166 -13.99 2.74 -18.21
CA LYS A 166 -15.29 2.12 -17.94
C LYS A 166 -15.84 2.42 -16.55
N VAL A 167 -14.98 2.33 -15.51
CA VAL A 167 -15.44 2.52 -14.12
C VAL A 167 -15.25 3.96 -13.62
N GLY A 168 -14.61 4.83 -14.41
CA GLY A 168 -14.27 6.19 -14.02
C GLY A 168 -13.00 6.30 -13.17
N LYS A 169 -12.55 7.56 -12.95
CA LYS A 169 -11.32 7.86 -12.21
C LYS A 169 -11.33 7.34 -10.76
N ASP A 170 -12.48 7.39 -10.12
CA ASP A 170 -12.72 6.92 -8.74
C ASP A 170 -13.19 5.47 -8.67
N GLY A 171 -13.32 4.82 -9.81
CA GLY A 171 -13.81 3.45 -9.93
C GLY A 171 -12.87 2.41 -9.31
N VAL A 172 -13.43 1.25 -9.01
CA VAL A 172 -12.67 0.15 -8.42
C VAL A 172 -12.14 -0.76 -9.52
N ILE A 173 -10.84 -1.07 -9.44
CA ILE A 173 -10.19 -2.07 -10.28
C ILE A 173 -9.57 -3.09 -9.35
N THR A 174 -9.90 -4.36 -9.55
CA THR A 174 -9.35 -5.50 -8.82
C THR A 174 -8.64 -6.45 -9.77
N VAL A 175 -7.67 -7.19 -9.25
CA VAL A 175 -6.90 -8.17 -10.04
C VAL A 175 -7.17 -9.55 -9.47
N GLU A 176 -7.64 -10.48 -10.32
CA GLU A 176 -7.90 -11.87 -9.97
C GLU A 176 -7.06 -12.82 -10.81
N GLU A 177 -6.76 -13.98 -10.22
CA GLU A 177 -6.09 -15.06 -10.91
C GLU A 177 -7.04 -15.79 -11.85
N SER A 178 -6.57 -16.16 -13.04
CA SER A 178 -7.34 -16.91 -14.03
C SER A 178 -6.60 -18.17 -14.48
N GLN A 179 -7.36 -19.15 -14.92
CA GLN A 179 -6.82 -20.36 -15.54
C GLN A 179 -6.56 -20.18 -17.06
N THR A 180 -6.98 -19.03 -17.62
CA THR A 180 -6.75 -18.68 -19.03
C THR A 180 -5.39 -18.00 -19.19
N PHE A 181 -4.87 -17.95 -20.42
CA PHE A 181 -3.68 -17.18 -20.73
C PHE A 181 -4.05 -15.73 -21.07
N GLY A 182 -3.18 -14.79 -20.69
CA GLY A 182 -3.36 -13.37 -20.99
C GLY A 182 -4.10 -12.60 -19.91
N ILE A 183 -4.68 -11.45 -20.30
CA ILE A 183 -5.40 -10.55 -19.39
C ILE A 183 -6.78 -10.29 -20.00
N GLU A 184 -7.79 -10.72 -19.27
CA GLU A 184 -9.20 -10.43 -19.57
C GLU A 184 -9.74 -9.40 -18.59
N MET A 185 -10.75 -8.65 -19.00
CA MET A 185 -11.40 -7.65 -18.16
C MET A 185 -12.90 -7.87 -18.15
N ASP A 186 -13.42 -8.11 -16.96
CA ASP A 186 -14.85 -8.14 -16.70
C ASP A 186 -15.28 -6.87 -15.97
N LEU A 187 -16.49 -6.38 -16.31
CA LEU A 187 -17.12 -5.33 -15.54
C LEU A 187 -18.25 -5.98 -14.74
N VAL A 188 -18.19 -5.85 -13.42
CA VAL A 188 -19.16 -6.43 -12.50
C VAL A 188 -19.74 -5.37 -11.58
N GLU A 189 -20.93 -5.64 -11.05
CA GLU A 189 -21.53 -4.79 -10.03
C GLU A 189 -20.75 -4.89 -8.72
N GLY A 190 -20.53 -3.75 -8.09
CA GLY A 190 -19.77 -3.70 -6.84
C GLY A 190 -19.62 -2.28 -6.30
N MET A 191 -19.10 -2.19 -5.09
CA MET A 191 -18.91 -0.91 -4.41
C MET A 191 -17.71 -0.95 -3.49
N ARG A 192 -16.96 0.17 -3.39
CA ARG A 192 -15.94 0.40 -2.39
C ARG A 192 -16.35 1.51 -1.43
N PHE A 193 -15.99 1.35 -0.15
CA PHE A 193 -16.17 2.38 0.86
C PHE A 193 -15.01 2.43 1.86
N ASP A 194 -14.79 3.61 2.45
CA ASP A 194 -13.62 3.96 3.25
C ASP A 194 -13.80 3.55 4.73
N LYS A 195 -13.99 2.25 4.98
CA LYS A 195 -13.96 1.62 6.30
C LYS A 195 -13.45 0.19 6.15
N GLY A 196 -12.48 -0.16 6.97
CA GLY A 196 -11.89 -1.48 6.99
C GLY A 196 -12.32 -2.32 8.19
N TYR A 197 -11.59 -3.39 8.44
CA TYR A 197 -11.87 -4.31 9.54
C TYR A 197 -11.65 -3.63 10.91
N ILE A 198 -12.52 -3.96 11.88
CA ILE A 198 -12.43 -3.43 13.26
C ILE A 198 -11.21 -4.01 13.98
N SER A 199 -10.77 -5.20 13.64
CA SER A 199 -9.65 -5.87 14.29
C SER A 199 -8.72 -6.54 13.27
N PRO A 200 -7.38 -6.38 13.40
CA PRO A 200 -6.40 -7.05 12.55
C PRO A 200 -6.49 -8.60 12.61
N TYR A 201 -7.07 -9.14 13.67
CA TYR A 201 -7.26 -10.59 13.77
C TYR A 201 -8.26 -11.18 12.75
N PHE A 202 -9.01 -10.34 12.04
CA PHE A 202 -9.87 -10.78 10.94
C PHE A 202 -9.11 -11.03 9.64
N VAL A 203 -7.87 -10.58 9.51
CA VAL A 203 -7.01 -10.79 8.33
C VAL A 203 -6.92 -12.26 7.95
N THR A 204 -7.06 -12.57 6.67
CA THR A 204 -6.91 -13.90 6.09
C THR A 204 -5.63 -14.04 5.27
N ASP A 205 -5.18 -12.94 4.67
CA ASP A 205 -3.92 -12.80 3.95
C ASP A 205 -3.00 -11.86 4.76
N THR A 206 -2.05 -12.45 5.48
CA THR A 206 -1.13 -11.71 6.35
C THR A 206 -0.08 -10.91 5.59
N ASP A 207 0.25 -11.34 4.37
CA ASP A 207 1.27 -10.67 3.55
C ASP A 207 0.74 -9.32 3.05
N ARG A 208 -0.55 -9.27 2.71
CA ARG A 208 -1.26 -8.08 2.24
C ARG A 208 -2.05 -7.37 3.34
N MET A 209 -2.13 -7.93 4.53
CA MET A 209 -2.97 -7.42 5.62
C MET A 209 -4.44 -7.24 5.22
N GLU A 210 -4.97 -8.18 4.45
CA GLU A 210 -6.34 -8.18 3.93
C GLU A 210 -7.17 -9.34 4.49
N ALA A 211 -8.46 -9.11 4.66
CA ALA A 211 -9.44 -10.15 4.87
C ALA A 211 -10.22 -10.37 3.56
N VAL A 212 -9.91 -11.46 2.87
CA VAL A 212 -10.58 -11.88 1.64
C VAL A 212 -11.63 -12.94 2.00
N VAL A 213 -12.88 -12.67 1.67
CA VAL A 213 -14.01 -13.54 1.98
C VAL A 213 -14.79 -13.84 0.71
N GLU A 214 -14.83 -15.10 0.33
CA GLU A 214 -15.53 -15.59 -0.86
C GLU A 214 -16.94 -16.09 -0.51
N ASP A 215 -17.90 -15.74 -1.35
CA ASP A 215 -19.31 -16.11 -1.24
C ASP A 215 -19.91 -15.93 0.18
N PRO A 216 -19.67 -14.73 0.81
CA PRO A 216 -20.18 -14.47 2.15
C PRO A 216 -21.66 -14.15 2.20
N TYR A 217 -22.26 -14.36 3.37
CA TYR A 217 -23.41 -13.59 3.80
C TYR A 217 -22.96 -12.24 4.34
N ILE A 218 -23.78 -11.20 4.15
CA ILE A 218 -23.48 -9.84 4.62
C ILE A 218 -24.64 -9.36 5.49
N LEU A 219 -24.35 -9.07 6.75
CA LEU A 219 -25.29 -8.49 7.70
C LEU A 219 -25.13 -6.97 7.75
N PHE A 220 -26.17 -6.23 7.44
CA PHE A 220 -26.22 -4.77 7.56
C PHE A 220 -27.00 -4.38 8.80
N LEU A 221 -26.36 -3.68 9.76
CA LEU A 221 -27.01 -3.26 11.00
C LEU A 221 -26.84 -1.76 11.23
N GLY A 222 -27.96 -1.06 11.46
CA GLY A 222 -28.00 0.38 11.72
C GLY A 222 -27.51 0.79 13.12
N THR A 223 -27.30 -0.17 14.03
CA THR A 223 -26.93 0.03 15.43
C THR A 223 -25.63 -0.64 15.80
N LYS A 224 -25.14 -0.39 17.01
CA LYS A 224 -23.97 -1.06 17.58
C LYS A 224 -24.29 -2.47 18.07
N ILE A 225 -23.26 -3.32 18.06
CA ILE A 225 -23.32 -4.68 18.62
C ILE A 225 -22.27 -4.77 19.74
N SER A 226 -22.74 -4.93 20.99
CA SER A 226 -21.85 -5.08 22.15
C SER A 226 -21.99 -6.46 22.80
N ALA A 227 -23.20 -7.05 22.78
CA ALA A 227 -23.49 -8.36 23.34
C ALA A 227 -23.57 -9.45 22.26
N ILE A 228 -22.86 -10.54 22.44
CA ILE A 228 -22.87 -11.67 21.51
C ILE A 228 -24.25 -12.37 21.48
N ARG A 229 -24.97 -12.34 22.57
CA ARG A 229 -26.25 -13.02 22.72
C ARG A 229 -27.24 -12.66 21.63
N ASP A 230 -27.28 -11.38 21.23
CA ASP A 230 -28.23 -10.88 20.22
C ASP A 230 -27.90 -11.40 18.81
N MET A 231 -26.64 -11.76 18.58
CA MET A 231 -26.15 -12.30 17.30
C MET A 231 -26.23 -13.83 17.19
N LEU A 232 -26.32 -14.56 18.31
CA LEU A 232 -26.24 -16.01 18.29
C LEU A 232 -27.18 -16.66 17.25
N PRO A 233 -28.48 -16.25 17.12
CA PRO A 233 -29.38 -16.87 16.16
C PRO A 233 -28.94 -16.71 14.71
N VAL A 234 -28.32 -15.56 14.38
CA VAL A 234 -27.80 -15.31 13.02
C VAL A 234 -26.52 -16.12 12.79
N LEU A 235 -25.59 -16.12 13.74
CA LEU A 235 -24.34 -16.87 13.66
C LEU A 235 -24.59 -18.38 13.48
N GLU A 236 -25.55 -18.94 14.23
CA GLU A 236 -25.93 -20.34 14.11
C GLU A 236 -26.49 -20.69 12.72
N LYS A 237 -27.37 -19.84 12.17
CA LYS A 237 -27.94 -20.04 10.83
C LYS A 237 -26.88 -19.98 9.74
N VAL A 238 -25.96 -19.00 9.79
CA VAL A 238 -24.87 -18.86 8.83
C VAL A 238 -23.88 -20.02 8.94
N MET A 239 -23.56 -20.44 10.17
CA MET A 239 -22.69 -21.61 10.41
C MET A 239 -23.31 -22.91 9.88
N GLN A 240 -24.63 -23.12 10.08
CA GLN A 240 -25.35 -24.28 9.53
C GLN A 240 -25.37 -24.28 8.01
N ALA A 241 -25.39 -23.09 7.39
CA ALA A 241 -25.26 -22.94 5.93
C ALA A 241 -23.83 -23.16 5.41
N GLY A 242 -22.84 -23.36 6.29
CA GLY A 242 -21.43 -23.56 5.91
C GLY A 242 -20.79 -22.34 5.28
N LYS A 243 -21.31 -21.13 5.51
CA LYS A 243 -20.84 -19.89 4.90
C LYS A 243 -20.09 -19.00 5.89
N GLN A 244 -19.40 -17.99 5.36
CA GLN A 244 -18.72 -16.95 6.11
C GLN A 244 -19.64 -15.75 6.27
N LEU A 245 -19.40 -14.92 7.29
CA LEU A 245 -20.22 -13.74 7.57
C LEU A 245 -19.39 -12.46 7.56
N ILE A 246 -19.84 -11.49 6.76
CA ILE A 246 -19.42 -10.09 6.87
C ILE A 246 -20.46 -9.35 7.70
N ILE A 247 -20.02 -8.59 8.67
CA ILE A 247 -20.87 -7.78 9.53
C ILE A 247 -20.52 -6.31 9.31
N ILE A 248 -21.46 -5.53 8.77
CA ILE A 248 -21.33 -4.09 8.59
C ILE A 248 -22.31 -3.42 9.52
N ALA A 249 -21.80 -2.88 10.63
CA ALA A 249 -22.62 -2.29 11.69
C ALA A 249 -22.10 -0.90 12.06
N GLU A 250 -22.90 -0.13 12.81
CA GLU A 250 -22.40 1.14 13.36
C GLU A 250 -21.09 0.96 14.12
N ASP A 251 -21.01 -0.06 14.96
CA ASP A 251 -19.80 -0.54 15.62
C ASP A 251 -20.00 -1.98 16.10
N VAL A 252 -18.91 -2.72 16.28
CA VAL A 252 -18.89 -4.03 16.95
C VAL A 252 -17.82 -3.97 18.03
N GLU A 253 -18.25 -4.05 19.29
CA GLU A 253 -17.37 -3.80 20.43
C GLU A 253 -17.58 -4.85 21.57
N GLY A 254 -16.76 -4.76 22.59
CA GLY A 254 -16.92 -5.54 23.82
C GLY A 254 -16.90 -7.05 23.62
N GLU A 255 -17.85 -7.74 24.25
CA GLU A 255 -17.99 -9.20 24.22
C GLU A 255 -18.23 -9.75 22.82
N ALA A 256 -19.01 -9.04 22.00
CA ALA A 256 -19.33 -9.44 20.65
C ALA A 256 -18.06 -9.51 19.77
N LEU A 257 -17.25 -8.46 19.78
CA LEU A 257 -15.98 -8.43 19.03
C LEU A 257 -15.02 -9.51 19.51
N ALA A 258 -14.82 -9.64 20.83
CA ALA A 258 -13.92 -10.64 21.40
C ALA A 258 -14.32 -12.07 20.98
N THR A 259 -15.62 -12.38 21.01
CA THR A 259 -16.13 -13.70 20.64
C THR A 259 -15.95 -13.99 19.16
N LEU A 260 -16.22 -13.03 18.26
CA LEU A 260 -15.98 -13.19 16.82
C LEU A 260 -14.50 -13.44 16.51
N VAL A 261 -13.61 -12.67 17.12
CA VAL A 261 -12.15 -12.84 16.97
C VAL A 261 -11.70 -14.22 17.47
N VAL A 262 -12.12 -14.65 18.65
CA VAL A 262 -11.75 -15.97 19.21
C VAL A 262 -12.23 -17.11 18.32
N ASN A 263 -13.48 -17.05 17.82
CA ASN A 263 -14.01 -18.08 16.92
C ASN A 263 -13.27 -18.12 15.59
N LYS A 264 -12.89 -16.97 15.05
CA LYS A 264 -12.08 -16.89 13.82
C LYS A 264 -10.69 -17.49 14.04
N ILE A 265 -10.00 -17.17 15.13
CA ILE A 265 -8.68 -17.72 15.47
C ILE A 265 -8.75 -19.24 15.65
N ARG A 266 -9.81 -19.76 16.29
CA ARG A 266 -10.04 -21.19 16.47
C ARG A 266 -10.48 -21.91 15.19
N GLY A 267 -10.80 -21.18 14.13
CA GLY A 267 -11.32 -21.75 12.87
C GLY A 267 -12.74 -22.31 12.95
N THR A 268 -13.46 -22.04 14.07
CA THR A 268 -14.84 -22.55 14.28
C THR A 268 -15.85 -21.75 13.48
N PHE A 269 -15.66 -20.45 13.33
CA PHE A 269 -16.52 -19.59 12.54
C PHE A 269 -15.70 -18.45 11.90
N LYS A 270 -15.81 -18.32 10.58
CA LYS A 270 -15.11 -17.29 9.83
C LYS A 270 -16.02 -16.07 9.65
N SER A 271 -15.63 -14.96 10.24
CA SER A 271 -16.34 -13.69 10.11
C SER A 271 -15.38 -12.51 10.04
N VAL A 272 -15.85 -11.40 9.49
CA VAL A 272 -15.16 -10.11 9.49
C VAL A 272 -16.16 -9.03 9.91
N ALA A 273 -15.79 -8.23 10.90
CA ALA A 273 -16.59 -7.10 11.35
C ALA A 273 -15.99 -5.79 10.84
N ILE A 274 -16.85 -4.95 10.28
CA ILE A 274 -16.52 -3.69 9.60
C ILE A 274 -17.40 -2.59 10.16
N LYS A 275 -16.84 -1.42 10.36
CA LYS A 275 -17.59 -0.24 10.75
C LYS A 275 -18.33 0.35 9.56
N ALA A 276 -19.62 0.62 9.68
CA ALA A 276 -20.40 1.25 8.62
C ALA A 276 -19.87 2.66 8.29
N PRO A 277 -19.79 3.02 7.00
CA PRO A 277 -19.33 4.34 6.59
C PRO A 277 -20.36 5.43 6.88
N GLY A 278 -19.90 6.66 7.11
CA GLY A 278 -20.75 7.82 7.38
C GLY A 278 -21.27 7.91 8.81
N PHE A 279 -22.11 8.91 9.06
CA PHE A 279 -22.75 9.20 10.36
C PHE A 279 -24.21 9.57 10.16
N GLY A 280 -25.07 9.28 11.17
CA GLY A 280 -26.49 9.65 11.15
C GLY A 280 -27.22 9.13 9.91
N ASP A 281 -28.01 9.97 9.28
CA ASP A 281 -28.83 9.60 8.11
C ASP A 281 -28.01 9.21 6.89
N ARG A 282 -26.78 9.74 6.74
CA ARG A 282 -25.85 9.29 5.68
C ARG A 282 -25.44 7.84 5.86
N ARG A 283 -25.14 7.41 7.10
CA ARG A 283 -24.83 6.01 7.37
C ARG A 283 -25.99 5.10 6.99
N LYS A 284 -27.22 5.49 7.34
CA LYS A 284 -28.44 4.74 6.96
C LYS A 284 -28.57 4.63 5.44
N ALA A 285 -28.37 5.74 4.74
CA ALA A 285 -28.45 5.78 3.28
C ALA A 285 -27.37 4.90 2.62
N MET A 286 -26.13 4.93 3.11
CA MET A 286 -25.04 4.09 2.59
C MET A 286 -25.25 2.61 2.90
N LEU A 287 -25.74 2.27 4.09
CA LEU A 287 -26.14 0.89 4.42
C LEU A 287 -27.24 0.40 3.47
N GLN A 288 -28.22 1.24 3.14
CA GLN A 288 -29.29 0.90 2.21
C GLN A 288 -28.75 0.70 0.78
N ASP A 289 -27.82 1.53 0.33
CA ASP A 289 -27.20 1.39 -0.99
C ASP A 289 -26.45 0.03 -1.09
N MET A 290 -25.70 -0.35 -0.05
CA MET A 290 -25.00 -1.64 0.01
C MET A 290 -25.97 -2.82 0.11
N ALA A 291 -27.05 -2.68 0.87
CA ALA A 291 -28.08 -3.71 1.02
C ALA A 291 -28.75 -3.99 -0.33
N ILE A 292 -29.11 -2.95 -1.09
CA ILE A 292 -29.71 -3.09 -2.43
C ILE A 292 -28.70 -3.77 -3.38
N LEU A 293 -27.44 -3.32 -3.38
CA LEU A 293 -26.37 -3.89 -4.21
C LEU A 293 -26.18 -5.40 -3.99
N THR A 294 -26.42 -5.87 -2.77
CA THR A 294 -26.15 -7.26 -2.36
C THR A 294 -27.41 -8.09 -2.17
N ARG A 295 -28.58 -7.55 -2.50
CA ARG A 295 -29.89 -8.16 -2.27
C ARG A 295 -30.16 -8.48 -0.80
N GLY A 296 -29.62 -7.65 0.12
CA GLY A 296 -29.87 -7.75 1.54
C GLY A 296 -30.84 -6.70 2.05
N GLN A 297 -31.03 -6.68 3.36
CA GLN A 297 -31.85 -5.68 4.04
C GLN A 297 -31.11 -5.10 5.25
N VAL A 298 -31.25 -3.79 5.48
CA VAL A 298 -30.72 -3.15 6.67
C VAL A 298 -31.59 -3.49 7.87
N ILE A 299 -30.98 -4.09 8.88
CA ILE A 299 -31.64 -4.44 10.13
C ILE A 299 -31.61 -3.21 11.04
N SER A 300 -32.77 -2.67 11.36
CA SER A 300 -32.92 -1.60 12.35
C SER A 300 -34.30 -1.66 13.02
N GLU A 301 -34.39 -1.15 14.23
CA GLU A 301 -35.66 -1.07 14.95
C GLU A 301 -36.67 -0.14 14.27
N GLU A 302 -36.21 0.84 13.52
CA GLU A 302 -37.03 1.77 12.77
C GLU A 302 -37.87 1.07 11.69
N VAL A 303 -37.35 -0.01 11.09
CA VAL A 303 -38.10 -0.86 10.12
C VAL A 303 -38.73 -2.08 10.81
N GLY A 304 -38.74 -2.13 12.14
CA GLY A 304 -39.34 -3.21 12.91
C GLY A 304 -38.56 -4.54 12.91
N LEU A 305 -37.32 -4.53 12.43
CA LEU A 305 -36.44 -5.71 12.37
C LEU A 305 -35.48 -5.72 13.56
N LYS A 306 -35.51 -6.83 14.32
CA LYS A 306 -34.56 -7.09 15.40
C LYS A 306 -33.54 -8.13 14.99
N LEU A 307 -32.31 -8.01 15.47
CA LEU A 307 -31.20 -8.90 15.14
C LEU A 307 -31.51 -10.37 15.47
N GLU A 308 -32.21 -10.65 16.56
CA GLU A 308 -32.65 -12.00 16.97
C GLU A 308 -33.55 -12.71 15.93
N ASN A 309 -34.29 -11.94 15.13
CA ASN A 309 -35.26 -12.46 14.17
C ASN A 309 -34.75 -12.52 12.73
N VAL A 310 -33.45 -12.20 12.50
CA VAL A 310 -32.86 -12.20 11.17
C VAL A 310 -32.83 -13.61 10.59
N THR A 311 -33.27 -13.72 9.35
CA THR A 311 -33.21 -14.93 8.54
C THR A 311 -32.19 -14.80 7.42
N LEU A 312 -31.77 -15.88 6.80
CA LEU A 312 -30.70 -15.86 5.78
C LEU A 312 -31.10 -15.08 4.51
N ASP A 313 -32.38 -14.98 4.23
CA ASP A 313 -32.94 -14.22 3.10
C ASP A 313 -32.86 -12.70 3.28
N LEU A 314 -32.68 -12.22 4.51
CA LEU A 314 -32.45 -10.80 4.82
C LEU A 314 -30.96 -10.40 4.71
N LEU A 315 -30.08 -11.38 4.65
CA LEU A 315 -28.64 -11.16 4.52
C LEU A 315 -28.26 -10.88 3.06
N GLY A 316 -27.42 -9.88 2.86
CA GLY A 316 -26.82 -9.62 1.56
C GLY A 316 -25.88 -10.75 1.13
N ARG A 317 -25.61 -10.81 -0.18
CA ARG A 317 -24.68 -11.75 -0.81
C ARG A 317 -23.77 -11.04 -1.80
N ALA A 318 -22.56 -11.49 -1.92
CA ALA A 318 -21.63 -11.10 -2.97
C ALA A 318 -20.74 -12.30 -3.33
N LYS A 319 -20.14 -12.29 -4.50
CA LYS A 319 -19.17 -13.31 -4.87
C LYS A 319 -17.91 -13.20 -4.01
N LYS A 320 -17.48 -11.96 -3.72
CA LYS A 320 -16.27 -11.71 -2.96
C LYS A 320 -16.34 -10.38 -2.21
N VAL A 321 -15.77 -10.34 -1.02
CA VAL A 321 -15.54 -9.10 -0.26
C VAL A 321 -14.08 -9.05 0.16
N VAL A 322 -13.40 -7.93 -0.15
CA VAL A 322 -12.02 -7.67 0.25
C VAL A 322 -12.03 -6.53 1.25
N VAL A 323 -11.43 -6.76 2.41
CA VAL A 323 -11.39 -5.79 3.52
C VAL A 323 -9.94 -5.54 3.92
N THR A 324 -9.48 -4.31 3.76
CA THR A 324 -8.20 -3.83 4.28
C THR A 324 -8.38 -3.16 5.64
N LYS A 325 -7.35 -2.56 6.17
CA LYS A 325 -7.43 -1.76 7.40
C LYS A 325 -8.37 -0.55 7.25
N ASP A 326 -8.41 0.06 6.09
CA ASP A 326 -9.05 1.36 5.89
C ASP A 326 -10.21 1.32 4.88
N GLU A 327 -10.33 0.27 4.08
CA GLU A 327 -11.29 0.17 2.98
C GLU A 327 -11.96 -1.20 2.91
N THR A 328 -13.16 -1.23 2.34
CA THR A 328 -13.88 -2.47 1.99
C THR A 328 -14.39 -2.39 0.56
N THR A 329 -14.14 -3.44 -0.21
CA THR A 329 -14.63 -3.62 -1.58
C THR A 329 -15.58 -4.81 -1.66
N ILE A 330 -16.81 -4.58 -2.07
CA ILE A 330 -17.80 -5.61 -2.41
C ILE A 330 -17.72 -5.84 -3.91
N ILE A 331 -17.50 -7.06 -4.34
CA ILE A 331 -17.32 -7.45 -5.74
C ILE A 331 -18.44 -8.42 -6.12
N GLU A 332 -19.13 -8.14 -7.21
CA GLU A 332 -20.22 -8.95 -7.77
C GLU A 332 -21.31 -9.21 -6.71
N GLY A 333 -21.98 -8.10 -6.31
CA GLY A 333 -23.15 -8.15 -5.43
C GLY A 333 -24.32 -8.87 -6.09
N ALA A 334 -25.13 -9.59 -5.31
CA ALA A 334 -26.26 -10.37 -5.80
C ALA A 334 -27.55 -9.54 -5.96
N GLY A 335 -27.47 -8.20 -5.95
CA GLY A 335 -28.60 -7.31 -6.14
C GLY A 335 -29.22 -7.41 -7.53
N ASP A 336 -30.50 -7.19 -7.64
CA ASP A 336 -31.18 -7.16 -8.93
C ASP A 336 -30.88 -5.81 -9.63
N GLU A 337 -30.49 -5.86 -10.90
CA GLU A 337 -30.11 -4.68 -11.69
C GLU A 337 -31.22 -3.62 -11.73
N ALA A 338 -32.49 -4.06 -11.75
CA ALA A 338 -33.65 -3.16 -11.72
C ALA A 338 -33.72 -2.35 -10.41
N ASP A 339 -33.42 -2.98 -9.27
CA ASP A 339 -33.45 -2.34 -7.95
C ASP A 339 -32.28 -1.37 -7.80
N ILE A 340 -31.10 -1.76 -8.29
CA ILE A 340 -29.89 -0.92 -8.30
C ILE A 340 -30.14 0.33 -9.17
N ASN A 341 -30.66 0.15 -10.38
CA ASN A 341 -30.99 1.27 -11.27
C ASN A 341 -32.11 2.16 -10.68
N GLY A 342 -33.10 1.57 -10.00
CA GLY A 342 -34.12 2.30 -9.24
C GLY A 342 -33.48 3.20 -8.17
N ARG A 343 -32.51 2.68 -7.42
CA ARG A 343 -31.78 3.43 -6.39
C ARG A 343 -30.89 4.54 -6.98
N ILE A 344 -30.20 4.26 -8.09
CA ILE A 344 -29.43 5.26 -8.84
C ILE A 344 -30.32 6.43 -9.28
N ASN A 345 -31.52 6.15 -9.83
CA ASN A 345 -32.44 7.17 -10.25
C ASN A 345 -33.00 7.98 -9.06
N GLN A 346 -33.25 7.33 -7.93
CA GLN A 346 -33.63 8.03 -6.69
C GLN A 346 -32.56 9.02 -6.26
N ILE A 347 -31.27 8.61 -6.21
CA ILE A 347 -30.16 9.49 -5.83
C ILE A 347 -30.01 10.66 -6.83
N LYS A 348 -30.17 10.42 -8.14
CA LYS A 348 -30.19 11.49 -9.16
C LYS A 348 -31.26 12.51 -8.90
N ASN A 349 -32.47 12.07 -8.58
CA ASN A 349 -33.57 12.97 -8.24
C ASN A 349 -33.29 13.75 -6.95
N GLU A 350 -32.63 13.14 -5.95
CA GLU A 350 -32.22 13.84 -4.73
C GLU A 350 -31.19 14.93 -5.04
N ILE A 351 -30.22 14.66 -5.96
CA ILE A 351 -29.24 15.65 -6.44
C ILE A 351 -29.90 16.85 -7.11
N ASP A 352 -30.89 16.60 -7.96
CA ASP A 352 -31.59 17.64 -8.70
C ASP A 352 -32.46 18.52 -7.80
N ASN A 353 -32.95 17.98 -6.68
CA ASN A 353 -33.88 18.66 -5.77
C ASN A 353 -33.22 19.28 -4.53
N THR A 354 -31.90 19.07 -4.31
CA THR A 354 -31.23 19.65 -3.14
C THR A 354 -30.73 21.07 -3.40
N ASP A 355 -30.99 21.98 -2.47
CA ASP A 355 -30.51 23.36 -2.49
C ASP A 355 -29.13 23.51 -1.82
N SER A 356 -28.64 22.45 -1.15
CA SER A 356 -27.36 22.44 -0.44
C SER A 356 -26.26 21.94 -1.34
N ASP A 357 -25.27 22.76 -1.64
CA ASP A 357 -24.09 22.36 -2.43
C ASP A 357 -23.30 21.22 -1.77
N TYR A 358 -23.21 21.24 -0.44
CA TYR A 358 -22.58 20.18 0.33
C TYR A 358 -23.33 18.85 0.23
N ASP A 359 -24.65 18.84 0.34
CA ASP A 359 -25.45 17.62 0.20
C ASP A 359 -25.42 17.11 -1.25
N ARG A 360 -25.43 18.02 -2.23
CA ARG A 360 -25.27 17.69 -3.64
C ARG A 360 -23.94 16.97 -3.89
N GLU A 361 -22.82 17.47 -3.37
CA GLU A 361 -21.52 16.82 -3.47
C GLU A 361 -21.55 15.40 -2.87
N LYS A 362 -22.13 15.24 -1.69
CA LYS A 362 -22.21 13.93 -1.01
C LYS A 362 -23.16 12.94 -1.68
N LEU A 363 -24.20 13.41 -2.31
CA LEU A 363 -25.08 12.59 -3.13
C LEU A 363 -24.39 12.16 -4.43
N GLN A 364 -23.58 13.05 -5.04
CA GLN A 364 -22.76 12.71 -6.21
C GLN A 364 -21.70 11.65 -5.88
N GLU A 365 -21.02 11.75 -4.73
CA GLU A 365 -20.11 10.71 -4.26
C GLU A 365 -20.82 9.35 -4.11
N ARG A 366 -22.01 9.31 -3.52
CA ARG A 366 -22.80 8.07 -3.38
C ARG A 366 -23.21 7.51 -4.74
N LEU A 367 -23.66 8.38 -5.65
CA LEU A 367 -24.04 8.01 -7.01
C LEU A 367 -22.85 7.38 -7.75
N ALA A 368 -21.67 7.99 -7.68
CA ALA A 368 -20.47 7.49 -8.31
C ALA A 368 -20.08 6.10 -7.76
N LYS A 369 -20.14 5.91 -6.44
CA LYS A 369 -19.84 4.62 -5.80
C LYS A 369 -20.82 3.50 -6.20
N LEU A 370 -22.10 3.81 -6.35
CA LEU A 370 -23.13 2.80 -6.70
C LEU A 370 -23.18 2.50 -8.21
N SER A 371 -22.95 3.51 -9.06
CA SER A 371 -23.05 3.37 -10.52
C SER A 371 -21.74 2.98 -11.21
N GLY A 372 -20.58 3.12 -10.53
CA GLY A 372 -19.27 2.90 -11.12
C GLY A 372 -18.92 1.43 -11.37
N GLY A 373 -19.50 0.51 -10.62
CA GLY A 373 -19.15 -0.91 -10.69
C GLY A 373 -17.72 -1.21 -10.28
N VAL A 374 -17.27 -2.43 -10.57
CA VAL A 374 -15.89 -2.89 -10.35
C VAL A 374 -15.36 -3.50 -11.65
N ALA A 375 -14.20 -3.04 -12.11
CA ALA A 375 -13.48 -3.71 -13.20
C ALA A 375 -12.60 -4.81 -12.59
N VAL A 376 -12.79 -6.04 -13.01
CA VAL A 376 -12.01 -7.20 -12.58
C VAL A 376 -11.04 -7.56 -13.71
N LEU A 377 -9.74 -7.37 -13.48
CA LEU A 377 -8.68 -7.80 -14.38
C LEU A 377 -8.32 -9.25 -14.03
N LYS A 378 -8.68 -10.18 -14.89
CA LYS A 378 -8.36 -11.60 -14.76
C LYS A 378 -7.04 -11.89 -15.43
N VAL A 379 -6.08 -12.37 -14.66
CA VAL A 379 -4.69 -12.56 -15.10
C VAL A 379 -4.37 -14.03 -15.12
N GLY A 380 -3.84 -14.51 -16.25
CA GLY A 380 -3.38 -15.88 -16.41
C GLY A 380 -1.91 -15.93 -16.83
N ALA A 381 -1.23 -17.00 -16.39
CA ALA A 381 0.16 -17.30 -16.73
C ALA A 381 0.41 -18.81 -16.80
N ALA A 382 1.58 -19.20 -17.32
CA ALA A 382 1.93 -20.61 -17.49
C ALA A 382 2.29 -21.31 -16.17
N THR A 383 2.81 -20.57 -15.21
CA THR A 383 3.23 -21.09 -13.89
C THR A 383 2.67 -20.24 -12.76
N GLU A 384 2.50 -20.83 -11.58
CA GLU A 384 2.04 -20.12 -10.38
C GLU A 384 2.99 -18.98 -9.97
N VAL A 385 4.30 -19.16 -10.16
CA VAL A 385 5.31 -18.14 -9.86
C VAL A 385 5.15 -16.93 -10.78
N GLU A 386 5.01 -17.17 -12.09
CA GLU A 386 4.77 -16.11 -13.08
C GLU A 386 3.43 -15.41 -12.83
N LEU A 387 2.39 -16.17 -12.47
CA LEU A 387 1.06 -15.64 -12.20
C LEU A 387 1.08 -14.64 -11.03
N LYS A 388 1.73 -15.00 -9.93
CA LYS A 388 1.87 -14.13 -8.76
C LYS A 388 2.67 -12.87 -9.07
N GLU A 389 3.80 -12.99 -9.78
CA GLU A 389 4.60 -11.85 -10.19
C GLU A 389 3.78 -10.89 -11.07
N LYS A 390 3.11 -11.43 -12.10
CA LYS A 390 2.31 -10.65 -13.03
C LYS A 390 1.13 -9.96 -12.34
N LYS A 391 0.48 -10.64 -11.40
CA LYS A 391 -0.61 -10.08 -10.60
C LYS A 391 -0.13 -8.88 -9.77
N HIS A 392 0.96 -9.02 -8.99
CA HIS A 392 1.52 -7.94 -8.18
C HIS A 392 1.88 -6.73 -9.05
N ARG A 393 2.55 -6.95 -10.16
CA ARG A 393 2.93 -5.90 -11.12
C ARG A 393 1.72 -5.14 -11.69
N ILE A 394 0.60 -5.83 -11.95
CA ILE A 394 -0.64 -5.18 -12.40
C ILE A 394 -1.28 -4.38 -11.26
N GLU A 395 -1.28 -4.90 -10.04
CA GLU A 395 -1.80 -4.20 -8.86
C GLU A 395 -1.03 -2.90 -8.60
N ASP A 396 0.29 -2.94 -8.66
CA ASP A 396 1.16 -1.76 -8.54
C ASP A 396 0.86 -0.75 -9.66
N ALA A 397 0.71 -1.23 -10.89
CA ALA A 397 0.38 -0.36 -12.02
C ALA A 397 -1.00 0.30 -11.90
N VAL A 398 -2.00 -0.39 -11.35
CA VAL A 398 -3.32 0.20 -11.04
C VAL A 398 -3.17 1.29 -9.98
N SER A 399 -2.43 1.03 -8.90
CA SER A 399 -2.20 1.99 -7.81
C SER A 399 -1.43 3.22 -8.28
N THR A 400 -0.33 3.03 -9.03
CA THR A 400 0.45 4.12 -9.63
C THR A 400 -0.38 4.96 -10.59
N THR A 401 -1.25 4.33 -11.38
CA THR A 401 -2.11 5.04 -12.32
C THR A 401 -3.13 5.90 -11.60
N LYS A 402 -3.74 5.40 -10.51
CA LYS A 402 -4.62 6.19 -9.65
C LYS A 402 -3.88 7.36 -9.01
N ALA A 403 -2.69 7.12 -8.47
CA ALA A 403 -1.84 8.17 -7.92
C ALA A 403 -1.48 9.26 -8.94
N ALA A 404 -1.27 8.89 -10.21
CA ALA A 404 -1.02 9.82 -11.30
C ALA A 404 -2.26 10.64 -11.69
N ILE A 405 -3.44 10.03 -11.62
CA ILE A 405 -4.71 10.75 -11.86
C ILE A 405 -4.98 11.78 -10.74
N GLU A 406 -4.61 11.45 -9.49
CA GLU A 406 -4.83 12.32 -8.34
C GLU A 406 -3.91 13.55 -8.31
N GLU A 407 -2.61 13.38 -8.55
CA GLU A 407 -1.61 14.45 -8.37
C GLU A 407 -0.81 14.77 -9.65
N GLY A 408 -1.14 14.15 -10.78
CA GLY A 408 -0.43 14.35 -12.03
C GLY A 408 0.85 13.53 -12.15
N VAL A 409 1.59 13.77 -13.24
CA VAL A 409 2.84 13.09 -13.58
C VAL A 409 4.00 14.07 -13.68
N VAL A 410 5.19 13.56 -13.38
CA VAL A 410 6.48 14.27 -13.47
C VAL A 410 7.44 13.50 -14.38
N PRO A 411 8.53 14.10 -14.86
CA PRO A 411 9.57 13.37 -15.57
C PRO A 411 10.10 12.20 -14.72
N GLY A 412 10.11 11.00 -15.27
CA GLY A 412 10.53 9.78 -14.59
C GLY A 412 12.05 9.63 -14.49
N GLY A 413 12.48 8.39 -14.16
CA GLY A 413 13.89 8.05 -14.12
C GLY A 413 14.73 8.81 -13.07
N GLY A 414 14.10 9.32 -12.00
CA GLY A 414 14.74 10.12 -10.96
C GLY A 414 14.98 11.59 -11.36
N VAL A 415 14.59 12.01 -12.55
CA VAL A 415 14.83 13.38 -13.05
C VAL A 415 14.04 14.41 -12.25
N ALA A 416 12.79 14.15 -11.88
CA ALA A 416 11.99 15.06 -11.05
C ALA A 416 12.64 15.36 -9.69
N LEU A 417 13.19 14.34 -9.04
CA LEU A 417 13.95 14.49 -7.80
C LEU A 417 15.21 15.35 -8.02
N LEU A 418 15.98 15.06 -9.07
CA LEU A 418 17.18 15.83 -9.40
C LEU A 418 16.85 17.30 -9.71
N ARG A 419 15.76 17.60 -10.43
CA ARG A 419 15.32 18.97 -10.71
C ARG A 419 14.91 19.71 -9.44
N SER A 420 14.37 19.02 -8.44
CA SER A 420 13.98 19.62 -7.15
C SER A 420 15.19 20.05 -6.31
N GLN A 421 16.40 19.56 -6.63
CA GLN A 421 17.64 19.96 -5.95
C GLN A 421 17.85 21.48 -5.94
N ALA A 422 17.52 22.17 -7.02
CA ALA A 422 17.65 23.62 -7.12
C ALA A 422 16.78 24.36 -6.08
N ALA A 423 15.56 23.90 -5.84
CA ALA A 423 14.66 24.46 -4.84
C ALA A 423 15.19 24.24 -3.41
N VAL A 424 15.75 23.06 -3.15
CA VAL A 424 16.39 22.76 -1.86
C VAL A 424 17.61 23.64 -1.64
N LEU A 425 18.50 23.79 -2.63
CA LEU A 425 19.69 24.62 -2.53
C LEU A 425 19.34 26.12 -2.30
N LYS A 426 18.26 26.59 -2.92
CA LYS A 426 17.74 27.94 -2.64
C LYS A 426 17.23 28.07 -1.20
N ALA A 427 16.54 27.04 -0.67
CA ALA A 427 16.09 27.05 0.73
C ALA A 427 17.27 27.05 1.72
N VAL A 428 18.41 26.40 1.37
CA VAL A 428 19.65 26.41 2.16
C VAL A 428 20.20 27.82 2.40
N GLU A 429 19.99 28.76 1.47
CA GLU A 429 20.48 30.14 1.62
C GLU A 429 19.90 30.87 2.86
N ALA A 430 18.71 30.47 3.32
CA ALA A 430 18.06 30.98 4.52
C ALA A 430 18.42 30.23 5.81
N MET A 431 19.28 29.20 5.73
CA MET A 431 19.68 28.35 6.85
C MET A 431 21.15 28.56 7.21
N SER A 432 21.56 28.14 8.42
CA SER A 432 22.94 28.24 8.88
C SER A 432 23.38 27.00 9.66
N GLY A 433 24.71 26.79 9.81
CA GLY A 433 25.29 25.70 10.60
C GLY A 433 24.80 24.33 10.18
N ASP A 434 24.51 23.48 11.16
CA ASP A 434 24.11 22.08 10.93
C ASP A 434 22.72 21.94 10.28
N GLU A 435 21.85 22.94 10.42
CA GLU A 435 20.58 22.97 9.72
C GLU A 435 20.80 23.09 8.20
N ALA A 436 21.67 24.01 7.76
CA ALA A 436 22.06 24.11 6.37
C ALA A 436 22.76 22.84 5.86
N THR A 437 23.53 22.18 6.72
CA THR A 437 24.19 20.90 6.41
C THR A 437 23.13 19.80 6.18
N GLY A 438 22.13 19.67 7.05
CA GLY A 438 21.02 18.73 6.88
C GLY A 438 20.27 18.93 5.56
N ALA A 439 20.01 20.18 5.18
CA ALA A 439 19.38 20.49 3.90
C ALA A 439 20.26 20.15 2.69
N ARG A 440 21.58 20.38 2.76
CA ARG A 440 22.51 19.97 1.69
C ARG A 440 22.59 18.46 1.53
N MET A 441 22.49 17.70 2.63
CA MET A 441 22.43 16.23 2.59
C MET A 441 21.22 15.76 1.79
N VAL A 442 20.05 16.35 2.02
CA VAL A 442 18.85 16.05 1.22
C VAL A 442 19.11 16.37 -0.24
N ALA A 443 19.61 17.57 -0.56
CA ALA A 443 19.93 17.95 -1.93
C ALA A 443 20.83 16.89 -2.63
N LYS A 444 21.86 16.39 -1.95
CA LYS A 444 22.75 15.35 -2.49
C LYS A 444 22.03 14.01 -2.65
N SER A 445 21.19 13.64 -1.70
CA SER A 445 20.44 12.37 -1.72
C SER A 445 19.41 12.30 -2.85
N LEU A 446 18.92 13.45 -3.34
CA LEU A 446 18.02 13.51 -4.51
C LEU A 446 18.65 12.99 -5.81
N GLU A 447 19.98 12.84 -5.86
CA GLU A 447 20.73 12.27 -6.99
C GLU A 447 20.68 10.73 -6.99
N ALA A 448 20.48 10.12 -5.82
CA ALA A 448 20.67 8.69 -5.62
C ALA A 448 19.78 7.79 -6.49
N PRO A 449 18.47 8.07 -6.70
CA PRO A 449 17.64 7.23 -7.56
C PRO A 449 18.12 7.22 -9.02
N LEU A 450 18.41 8.37 -9.62
CA LEU A 450 18.95 8.45 -10.98
C LEU A 450 20.30 7.74 -11.08
N LYS A 451 21.17 7.94 -10.09
CA LYS A 451 22.46 7.28 -10.02
C LYS A 451 22.31 5.76 -10.00
N GLN A 452 21.43 5.23 -9.17
CA GLN A 452 21.18 3.79 -9.07
C GLN A 452 20.59 3.21 -10.36
N ILE A 453 19.65 3.91 -11.02
CA ILE A 453 19.09 3.51 -12.32
C ILE A 453 20.20 3.40 -13.37
N ALA A 454 21.13 4.36 -13.40
CA ALA A 454 22.24 4.36 -14.32
C ALA A 454 23.23 3.21 -14.03
N GLU A 455 23.56 2.96 -12.77
CA GLU A 455 24.42 1.86 -12.33
C GLU A 455 23.81 0.49 -12.69
N ASN A 456 22.52 0.29 -12.46
CA ASN A 456 21.79 -0.92 -12.87
C ASN A 456 21.76 -1.09 -14.40
N ALA A 457 21.86 0.01 -15.15
CA ALA A 457 22.00 -0.01 -16.62
C ALA A 457 23.44 -0.24 -17.13
N GLY A 458 24.41 -0.39 -16.21
CA GLY A 458 25.82 -0.60 -16.54
C GLY A 458 26.57 0.68 -16.89
N LEU A 459 26.06 1.83 -16.47
CA LEU A 459 26.66 3.15 -16.70
C LEU A 459 27.29 3.69 -15.41
N GLU A 460 28.24 4.62 -15.53
CA GLU A 460 28.80 5.35 -14.40
C GLU A 460 27.78 6.37 -13.86
N GLY A 461 27.16 6.05 -12.72
CA GLY A 461 26.06 6.83 -12.16
C GLY A 461 26.40 8.30 -11.91
N GLY A 462 27.61 8.60 -11.40
CA GLY A 462 28.08 9.96 -11.17
C GLY A 462 28.19 10.80 -12.45
N VAL A 463 28.68 10.19 -13.53
CA VAL A 463 28.81 10.84 -14.85
C VAL A 463 27.42 11.14 -15.43
N VAL A 464 26.49 10.20 -15.29
CA VAL A 464 25.11 10.37 -15.75
C VAL A 464 24.44 11.52 -15.00
N VAL A 465 24.55 11.57 -13.67
CA VAL A 465 23.96 12.63 -12.86
C VAL A 465 24.48 14.00 -13.29
N GLU A 466 25.78 14.17 -13.45
CA GLU A 466 26.35 15.45 -13.89
C GLU A 466 25.91 15.83 -15.30
N LYS A 467 25.79 14.87 -16.22
CA LYS A 467 25.28 15.12 -17.57
C LYS A 467 23.80 15.58 -17.52
N VAL A 468 22.95 14.90 -16.73
CA VAL A 468 21.53 15.26 -16.61
C VAL A 468 21.34 16.61 -15.91
N LYS A 469 22.19 16.98 -14.94
CA LYS A 469 22.20 18.34 -14.34
C LYS A 469 22.38 19.43 -15.40
N GLY A 470 23.18 19.18 -16.42
CA GLY A 470 23.41 20.10 -17.54
C GLY A 470 22.23 20.22 -18.51
N LEU A 471 21.30 19.27 -18.50
CA LEU A 471 20.11 19.28 -19.34
C LEU A 471 18.96 20.10 -18.71
N LYS A 472 17.92 20.40 -19.50
CA LYS A 472 16.80 21.27 -19.05
C LYS A 472 15.47 20.53 -19.02
N GLY A 473 14.59 21.01 -18.15
CA GLY A 473 13.20 20.55 -18.12
C GLY A 473 13.08 19.02 -17.89
N ALA A 474 12.39 18.34 -18.77
CA ALA A 474 12.15 16.91 -18.73
C ALA A 474 13.24 16.05 -19.40
N GLU A 475 14.31 16.68 -19.90
CA GLU A 475 15.42 15.93 -20.51
C GLU A 475 16.17 15.11 -19.46
N GLY A 476 16.41 13.84 -19.75
CA GLY A 476 17.10 12.90 -18.86
C GLY A 476 17.58 11.66 -19.60
N LEU A 477 18.14 10.71 -18.86
CA LEU A 477 18.58 9.42 -19.37
C LEU A 477 17.38 8.48 -19.54
N ASN A 478 17.14 8.02 -20.78
CA ASN A 478 16.36 6.81 -21.01
C ASN A 478 17.26 5.60 -20.76
N ALA A 479 17.19 5.01 -19.58
CA ALA A 479 18.06 3.92 -19.19
C ALA A 479 17.83 2.61 -19.97
N ALA A 480 16.67 2.47 -20.63
CA ALA A 480 16.39 1.33 -21.49
C ALA A 480 17.25 1.37 -22.78
N THR A 481 17.38 2.55 -23.40
CA THR A 481 18.10 2.75 -24.67
C THR A 481 19.53 3.28 -24.48
N GLY A 482 19.79 4.00 -23.38
CA GLY A 482 21.05 4.71 -23.14
C GLY A 482 21.08 6.14 -23.71
N GLU A 483 19.99 6.58 -24.35
CA GLU A 483 19.89 7.91 -24.97
C GLU A 483 19.44 8.99 -23.98
N TYR A 484 19.79 10.24 -24.29
CA TYR A 484 19.35 11.41 -23.51
C TYR A 484 18.31 12.19 -24.31
N GLU A 485 17.09 12.23 -23.78
CA GLU A 485 15.94 12.75 -24.51
C GLU A 485 14.88 13.33 -23.56
N ASP A 486 13.84 13.95 -24.11
CA ASP A 486 12.71 14.46 -23.33
C ASP A 486 11.85 13.29 -22.83
N LEU A 487 12.03 12.91 -21.57
CA LEU A 487 11.40 11.75 -20.94
C LEU A 487 9.87 11.82 -20.96
N VAL A 488 9.30 13.02 -20.80
CA VAL A 488 7.83 13.19 -20.83
C VAL A 488 7.28 12.91 -22.24
N LYS A 489 7.98 13.34 -23.30
CA LYS A 489 7.55 13.09 -24.69
C LYS A 489 7.57 11.64 -25.06
N ILE A 490 8.57 10.89 -24.57
CA ILE A 490 8.69 9.45 -24.86
C ILE A 490 7.88 8.57 -23.89
N GLY A 491 7.18 9.21 -22.93
CA GLY A 491 6.32 8.52 -21.98
C GLY A 491 7.05 8.00 -20.72
N VAL A 492 8.33 8.27 -20.50
CA VAL A 492 9.05 7.93 -19.25
C VAL A 492 8.67 8.94 -18.16
N ILE A 493 7.60 8.62 -17.44
CA ILE A 493 6.95 9.50 -16.46
C ILE A 493 6.67 8.73 -15.17
N ASP A 494 6.72 9.43 -14.04
CA ASP A 494 6.38 8.90 -12.72
C ASP A 494 5.15 9.65 -12.18
N ALA A 495 4.33 9.00 -11.35
CA ALA A 495 3.28 9.67 -10.61
C ALA A 495 3.88 10.62 -9.57
N ALA A 496 3.43 11.89 -9.55
CA ALA A 496 3.95 12.90 -8.63
C ALA A 496 3.72 12.50 -7.16
N LYS A 497 2.58 11.89 -6.86
CA LYS A 497 2.25 11.35 -5.53
C LYS A 497 3.25 10.29 -5.07
N VAL A 498 3.62 9.35 -5.95
CA VAL A 498 4.62 8.31 -5.67
C VAL A 498 5.98 8.93 -5.35
N THR A 499 6.47 9.82 -6.23
CA THR A 499 7.78 10.46 -6.09
C THR A 499 7.89 11.28 -4.80
N ARG A 500 6.86 12.09 -4.45
CA ARG A 500 6.89 12.89 -3.23
C ARG A 500 6.72 12.05 -1.96
N SER A 501 5.86 11.01 -1.99
CA SER A 501 5.65 10.12 -0.84
C SER A 501 6.90 9.33 -0.52
N ALA A 502 7.60 8.82 -1.53
CA ALA A 502 8.89 8.17 -1.39
C ALA A 502 9.90 9.08 -0.69
N LEU A 503 10.01 10.35 -1.12
CA LEU A 503 10.90 11.34 -0.50
C LEU A 503 10.51 11.65 0.95
N GLN A 504 9.23 11.89 1.23
CA GLN A 504 8.75 12.24 2.57
C GLN A 504 8.96 11.09 3.57
N ASN A 505 8.63 9.86 3.18
CA ASN A 505 8.79 8.68 4.03
C ASN A 505 10.27 8.37 4.27
N ALA A 506 11.11 8.45 3.24
CA ALA A 506 12.54 8.29 3.36
C ALA A 506 13.16 9.30 4.34
N ALA A 507 12.81 10.56 4.21
CA ALA A 507 13.33 11.63 5.06
C ALA A 507 12.86 11.52 6.51
N SER A 508 11.60 11.11 6.73
CA SER A 508 11.05 10.90 8.08
C SER A 508 11.87 9.86 8.85
N ILE A 509 12.12 8.70 8.25
CA ILE A 509 12.89 7.63 8.89
C ILE A 509 14.37 8.00 8.97
N ALA A 510 14.96 8.62 7.95
CA ALA A 510 16.34 9.09 7.99
C ALA A 510 16.56 10.09 9.14
N ALA A 511 15.65 11.02 9.35
CA ALA A 511 15.72 11.98 10.45
C ALA A 511 15.66 11.30 11.84
N LEU A 512 14.79 10.28 12.00
CA LEU A 512 14.71 9.49 13.23
C LEU A 512 15.98 8.66 13.44
N PHE A 513 16.48 8.02 12.39
CA PHE A 513 17.70 7.22 12.44
C PHE A 513 18.90 8.06 12.92
N LEU A 514 19.09 9.25 12.35
CA LEU A 514 20.20 10.14 12.70
C LEU A 514 20.11 10.69 14.11
N THR A 515 18.92 10.81 14.69
CA THR A 515 18.71 11.27 16.07
C THR A 515 18.78 10.16 17.11
N THR A 516 18.99 8.90 16.69
CA THR A 516 19.11 7.75 17.58
C THR A 516 20.45 7.75 18.31
N GLU A 517 20.41 7.65 19.65
CA GLU A 517 21.58 7.60 20.53
C GLU A 517 21.77 6.23 21.17
N ALA A 518 20.69 5.51 21.41
CA ALA A 518 20.74 4.19 22.04
C ALA A 518 19.81 3.21 21.32
N VAL A 519 20.20 1.96 21.25
CA VAL A 519 19.40 0.84 20.77
C VAL A 519 19.23 -0.19 21.86
N ILE A 520 17.97 -0.58 22.11
CA ILE A 520 17.61 -1.57 23.12
C ILE A 520 17.01 -2.78 22.41
N ALA A 521 17.72 -3.89 22.44
CA ALA A 521 17.32 -5.13 21.78
C ALA A 521 17.12 -6.28 22.79
N ASP A 522 16.40 -7.31 22.41
CA ASP A 522 16.34 -8.56 23.17
C ASP A 522 17.69 -9.29 23.11
N LYS A 523 18.14 -9.82 24.25
CA LYS A 523 19.33 -10.68 24.27
C LYS A 523 19.02 -11.97 23.50
N PRO A 524 19.82 -12.36 22.50
CA PRO A 524 19.67 -13.64 21.86
C PRO A 524 19.66 -14.78 22.87
N GLU A 525 18.78 -15.76 22.71
CA GLU A 525 18.82 -16.98 23.50
C GLU A 525 20.06 -17.77 23.10
N GLU A 526 20.93 -18.08 24.07
CA GLU A 526 22.02 -19.02 23.84
C GLU A 526 21.40 -20.37 23.48
N PRO A 527 21.84 -21.04 22.40
CA PRO A 527 21.37 -22.38 22.09
C PRO A 527 21.61 -23.25 23.34
N ALA A 528 20.54 -23.90 23.83
CA ALA A 528 20.62 -24.77 24.98
C ALA A 528 21.77 -25.76 24.75
N ALA A 529 22.79 -25.69 25.62
CA ALA A 529 23.93 -26.60 25.57
C ALA A 529 23.38 -28.02 25.56
N GLY A 530 23.67 -28.78 24.50
CA GLY A 530 23.16 -30.12 24.26
C GLY A 530 23.29 -30.95 25.52
N GLY A 531 22.17 -31.52 25.97
CA GLY A 531 22.13 -32.38 27.13
C GLY A 531 23.16 -33.50 26.96
N HIS A 532 23.98 -33.69 27.98
CA HIS A 532 24.82 -34.84 28.10
C HIS A 532 23.98 -36.09 27.93
N ASP A 533 24.25 -36.89 26.92
CA ASP A 533 23.90 -38.30 26.81
C ASP A 533 24.38 -38.99 28.09
N HIS A 534 23.48 -39.32 28.99
CA HIS A 534 23.73 -40.31 30.00
C HIS A 534 23.64 -41.68 29.32
N ASP A 535 24.80 -42.15 28.91
CA ASP A 535 25.06 -43.55 28.60
C ASP A 535 24.70 -44.38 29.87
N HIS A 536 23.54 -44.99 29.89
CA HIS A 536 23.22 -46.06 30.81
C HIS A 536 23.73 -47.35 30.20
N GLY A 537 24.96 -47.70 30.57
CA GLY A 537 25.47 -49.04 30.40
C GLY A 537 24.50 -50.07 30.98
N MET A 538 24.03 -50.96 30.15
CA MET A 538 23.45 -52.24 30.54
C MET A 538 24.60 -53.10 31.08
N ASP A 539 24.61 -53.31 32.39
CA ASP A 539 25.28 -54.47 32.99
C ASP A 539 24.24 -55.54 33.29
N ASP A 540 24.60 -56.72 32.81
CA ASP A 540 23.99 -58.01 32.95
C ASP A 540 23.36 -58.36 34.32
N TYR A 541 22.17 -58.97 34.31
CA TYR A 541 21.85 -60.34 34.82
C TYR A 541 20.46 -60.74 34.33
#